data_a8a39ac1aa4febcc5c138a7fc60271ba
#
_entry.id   a8a39ac1aa4febcc5c138a7fc60271ba
#
_cell.length_a   1.000
_cell.length_b   1.000
_cell.length_c   1.000
_cell.angle_alpha   90.00
_cell.angle_beta   90.00
_cell.angle_gamma   90.00
#
_symmetry.space_group_name_H-M   'P 1'
#
loop_
_entity.id
_entity.type
_entity.pdbx_description
1 polymer ?
#
loop_
_entity_poly.entity_id
_entity_poly.type
_entity_poly.pdbx_seq_one_letter_code
_entity_poly.pdbx_strand_id
1 'polypeptide(L)'
;MITKRERQRVAKPVVLIAEELSPATVGVLGSDFDIRHCDGANRDELLAALKSGVDAVLIRSATKMDAEAIGAATGLRVIARAGVGLDNVDIPAATAAKILVINAPTSNIVSAAEHAIALMMASARNIPAANASLRAGK
;
A
#
# COMPACT_ATOMS: atom_id res chain seq x y z
N MET A 1 -34.22 5.69 22.07
CA MET A 1 -34.33 4.32 21.52
C MET A 1 -34.48 4.47 20.02
N ILE A 2 -33.37 4.43 19.28
CA ILE A 2 -33.35 4.62 17.81
C ILE A 2 -33.85 3.31 17.22
N THR A 3 -34.97 3.36 16.52
CA THR A 3 -35.62 2.21 15.96
C THR A 3 -34.79 1.61 14.81
N LYS A 4 -34.86 0.27 14.69
CA LYS A 4 -34.16 -0.57 13.70
C LYS A 4 -34.47 -0.20 12.23
N ARG A 5 -35.33 0.78 11.97
CA ARG A 5 -35.77 1.25 10.64
C ARG A 5 -35.01 2.44 10.08
N GLU A 6 -34.17 3.11 10.87
CA GLU A 6 -33.39 4.29 10.45
C GLU A 6 -31.92 4.01 10.14
N ARG A 7 -31.52 2.75 10.02
CA ARG A 7 -30.28 2.45 9.28
C ARG A 7 -30.59 2.60 7.79
N GLN A 8 -30.82 3.85 7.36
CA GLN A 8 -30.64 4.21 5.97
C GLN A 8 -29.34 3.54 5.53
N ARG A 9 -29.34 2.80 4.43
CA ARG A 9 -28.16 2.23 3.79
C ARG A 9 -27.22 3.38 3.48
N VAL A 10 -26.40 3.75 4.43
CA VAL A 10 -25.21 4.53 4.16
C VAL A 10 -24.38 3.66 3.22
N ALA A 11 -24.12 4.13 2.02
CA ALA A 11 -23.29 3.41 1.07
C ALA A 11 -21.98 3.09 1.79
N LYS A 12 -21.51 1.83 1.64
CA LYS A 12 -20.24 1.43 2.26
C LYS A 12 -19.13 2.32 1.72
N PRO A 13 -18.20 2.77 2.58
CA PRO A 13 -17.03 3.49 2.08
C PRO A 13 -16.25 2.62 1.10
N VAL A 14 -15.78 3.25 0.02
CA VAL A 14 -15.05 2.59 -1.05
C VAL A 14 -13.55 2.61 -0.73
N VAL A 15 -12.94 1.43 -0.67
CA VAL A 15 -11.49 1.26 -0.48
C VAL A 15 -10.88 0.70 -1.75
N LEU A 16 -10.01 1.48 -2.39
CA LEU A 16 -9.25 1.07 -3.56
C LEU A 16 -7.94 0.42 -3.12
N ILE A 17 -7.70 -0.82 -3.52
CA ILE A 17 -6.42 -1.51 -3.34
C ILE A 17 -5.67 -1.43 -4.66
N ALA A 18 -4.60 -0.62 -4.70
CA ALA A 18 -3.87 -0.31 -5.93
C ALA A 18 -2.66 -1.22 -6.18
N GLU A 19 -2.32 -2.09 -5.23
CA GLU A 19 -1.27 -3.10 -5.37
C GLU A 19 -1.66 -4.37 -4.63
N GLU A 20 -1.09 -5.50 -5.03
CA GLU A 20 -1.36 -6.78 -4.38
C GLU A 20 -0.99 -6.74 -2.90
N LEU A 21 -1.93 -7.10 -2.05
CA LEU A 21 -1.78 -7.26 -0.61
C LEU A 21 -2.09 -8.70 -0.21
N SER A 22 -1.57 -9.11 0.95
CA SER A 22 -1.91 -10.41 1.52
C SER A 22 -3.43 -10.54 1.70
N PRO A 23 -4.03 -11.70 1.37
CA PRO A 23 -5.44 -11.96 1.63
C PRO A 23 -5.85 -11.72 3.09
N ALA A 24 -4.95 -11.96 4.04
CA ALA A 24 -5.18 -11.67 5.45
C ALA A 24 -5.36 -10.16 5.70
N THR A 25 -4.60 -9.30 5.00
CA THR A 25 -4.75 -7.84 5.09
C THR A 25 -6.10 -7.37 4.57
N VAL A 26 -6.53 -7.92 3.44
CA VAL A 26 -7.85 -7.63 2.86
C VAL A 26 -8.97 -8.13 3.79
N GLY A 27 -8.80 -9.30 4.39
CA GLY A 27 -9.75 -9.89 5.33
C GLY A 27 -10.00 -9.04 6.58
N VAL A 28 -9.01 -8.25 7.02
CA VAL A 28 -9.16 -7.33 8.17
C VAL A 28 -10.15 -6.19 7.88
N LEU A 29 -10.30 -5.76 6.62
CA LEU A 29 -11.28 -4.75 6.25
C LEU A 29 -12.73 -5.27 6.40
N GLY A 30 -12.93 -6.58 6.27
CA GLY A 30 -14.22 -7.22 6.47
C GLY A 30 -15.28 -6.79 5.47
N SER A 31 -16.53 -6.89 5.89
CA SER A 31 -17.70 -6.60 5.06
C SER A 31 -18.19 -5.15 5.14
N ASP A 32 -17.51 -4.28 5.89
CA ASP A 32 -17.96 -2.91 6.14
C ASP A 32 -17.58 -1.93 5.02
N PHE A 33 -16.71 -2.37 4.11
CA PHE A 33 -16.20 -1.59 2.99
C PHE A 33 -16.59 -2.21 1.64
N ASP A 34 -16.70 -1.35 0.61
CA ASP A 34 -16.71 -1.75 -0.80
C ASP A 34 -15.25 -1.75 -1.29
N ILE A 35 -14.70 -2.95 -1.50
CA ILE A 35 -13.29 -3.11 -1.88
C ILE A 35 -13.20 -3.20 -3.40
N ARG A 36 -12.41 -2.29 -3.99
CA ARG A 36 -12.09 -2.25 -5.41
C ARG A 36 -10.60 -2.45 -5.62
N HIS A 37 -10.22 -2.94 -6.78
CA HIS A 37 -8.84 -3.19 -7.16
C HIS A 37 -8.49 -2.47 -8.45
N CYS A 38 -7.23 -2.03 -8.58
CA CYS A 38 -6.64 -1.58 -9.83
C CYS A 38 -5.14 -1.92 -9.84
N ASP A 39 -4.53 -1.86 -11.01
CA ASP A 39 -3.06 -1.84 -11.12
C ASP A 39 -2.56 -0.40 -10.89
N GLY A 40 -2.07 -0.12 -9.70
CA GLY A 40 -1.55 1.21 -9.33
C GLY A 40 -0.24 1.58 -10.02
N ALA A 41 0.47 0.64 -10.64
CA ALA A 41 1.62 0.91 -11.50
C ALA A 41 1.18 1.39 -12.91
N ASN A 42 -0.03 1.03 -13.34
CA ASN A 42 -0.64 1.54 -14.56
C ASN A 42 -1.29 2.90 -14.28
N ARG A 43 -0.67 3.97 -14.80
CA ARG A 43 -1.10 5.34 -14.53
C ARG A 43 -2.54 5.63 -14.93
N ASP A 44 -2.94 5.19 -16.12
CA ASP A 44 -4.28 5.47 -16.64
C ASP A 44 -5.36 4.75 -15.84
N GLU A 45 -5.10 3.51 -15.45
CA GLU A 45 -5.99 2.71 -14.62
C GLU A 45 -6.14 3.30 -13.22
N LEU A 46 -5.05 3.72 -12.61
CA LEU A 46 -5.06 4.42 -11.31
C LEU A 46 -5.91 5.69 -11.36
N LEU A 47 -5.66 6.55 -12.35
CA LEU A 47 -6.41 7.81 -12.48
C LEU A 47 -7.89 7.56 -12.75
N ALA A 48 -8.24 6.58 -13.56
CA ALA A 48 -9.63 6.20 -13.83
C ALA A 48 -10.32 5.69 -12.55
N ALA A 49 -9.64 4.83 -11.78
CA ALA A 49 -10.15 4.33 -10.50
C ALA A 49 -10.37 5.45 -9.48
N LEU A 50 -9.41 6.38 -9.33
CA LEU A 50 -9.52 7.51 -8.41
C LEU A 50 -10.67 8.46 -8.79
N LYS A 51 -10.89 8.71 -10.09
CA LYS A 51 -12.02 9.53 -10.59
C LYS A 51 -13.38 8.89 -10.35
N SER A 52 -13.45 7.57 -10.25
CA SER A 52 -14.72 6.84 -10.03
C SER A 52 -15.33 7.05 -8.64
N GLY A 53 -14.64 7.75 -7.75
CA GLY A 53 -15.05 8.01 -6.37
C GLY A 53 -14.60 6.91 -5.42
N VAL A 54 -13.58 7.23 -4.60
CA VAL A 54 -13.02 6.34 -3.58
C VAL A 54 -12.80 7.13 -2.29
N ASP A 55 -13.08 6.51 -1.14
CA ASP A 55 -12.88 7.14 0.17
C ASP A 55 -11.46 6.92 0.70
N ALA A 56 -10.86 5.78 0.37
CA ALA A 56 -9.50 5.44 0.77
C ALA A 56 -8.77 4.68 -0.33
N VAL A 57 -7.43 4.84 -0.40
CA VAL A 57 -6.56 4.06 -1.27
C VAL A 57 -5.45 3.40 -0.46
N LEU A 58 -5.25 2.09 -0.68
CA LEU A 58 -4.14 1.32 -0.13
C LEU A 58 -3.10 1.11 -1.22
N ILE A 59 -1.88 1.55 -0.94
CA ILE A 59 -0.75 1.49 -1.86
C ILE A 59 0.47 0.82 -1.21
N ARG A 60 1.45 0.46 -2.03
CA ARG A 60 2.80 0.09 -1.61
C ARG A 60 3.82 1.00 -2.30
N SER A 61 4.84 0.42 -2.93
CA SER A 61 5.95 1.17 -3.52
C SER A 61 5.80 1.47 -5.01
N ALA A 62 5.02 0.70 -5.75
CA ALA A 62 4.86 0.87 -7.19
C ALA A 62 3.84 1.96 -7.57
N THR A 63 2.86 2.20 -6.70
CA THR A 63 1.83 3.22 -6.93
C THR A 63 2.34 4.60 -6.55
N LYS A 64 2.23 5.57 -7.45
CA LYS A 64 2.63 6.96 -7.22
C LYS A 64 1.41 7.85 -7.01
N MET A 65 1.29 8.40 -5.81
CA MET A 65 0.26 9.38 -5.42
C MET A 65 0.85 10.79 -5.43
N ASP A 66 1.11 11.30 -6.63
CA ASP A 66 1.56 12.67 -6.84
C ASP A 66 0.40 13.68 -6.87
N ALA A 67 0.70 14.95 -7.08
CA ALA A 67 -0.30 16.01 -7.11
C ALA A 67 -1.40 15.78 -8.16
N GLU A 68 -1.07 15.15 -9.30
CA GLU A 68 -2.04 14.83 -10.34
C GLU A 68 -3.01 13.74 -9.88
N ALA A 69 -2.50 12.63 -9.30
CA ALA A 69 -3.33 11.55 -8.79
C ALA A 69 -4.24 12.02 -7.65
N ILE A 70 -3.69 12.82 -6.74
CA ILE A 70 -4.42 13.42 -5.63
C ILE A 70 -5.50 14.38 -6.16
N GLY A 71 -5.17 15.23 -7.13
CA GLY A 71 -6.12 16.17 -7.74
C GLY A 71 -7.21 15.49 -8.57
N ALA A 72 -6.94 14.31 -9.12
CA ALA A 72 -7.92 13.52 -9.88
C ALA A 72 -8.89 12.75 -8.98
N ALA A 73 -8.54 12.54 -7.72
CA ALA A 73 -9.31 11.70 -6.81
C ALA A 73 -10.59 12.41 -6.35
N THR A 74 -11.72 11.76 -6.55
CA THR A 74 -13.03 12.26 -6.11
C THR A 74 -13.40 11.60 -4.78
N GLY A 75 -13.52 12.43 -3.72
CA GLY A 75 -13.98 11.98 -2.42
C GLY A 75 -12.90 11.31 -1.56
N LEU A 76 -11.64 11.24 -2.01
CA LEU A 76 -10.55 10.60 -1.29
C LEU A 76 -10.27 11.31 0.04
N ARG A 77 -10.22 10.54 1.11
CA ARG A 77 -10.01 11.01 2.49
C ARG A 77 -8.75 10.43 3.11
N VAL A 78 -8.33 9.25 2.68
CA VAL A 78 -7.20 8.52 3.26
C VAL A 78 -6.33 7.91 2.17
N ILE A 79 -5.02 8.14 2.27
CA ILE A 79 -3.99 7.39 1.55
C ILE A 79 -3.25 6.54 2.59
N ALA A 80 -3.32 5.21 2.47
CA ALA A 80 -2.64 4.29 3.37
C ALA A 80 -1.53 3.56 2.61
N ARG A 81 -0.27 3.70 3.08
CA ARG A 81 0.86 2.97 2.49
C ARG A 81 1.24 1.78 3.36
N ALA A 82 1.15 0.58 2.78
CA ALA A 82 1.67 -0.64 3.41
C ALA A 82 3.20 -0.68 3.28
N GLY A 83 3.89 0.15 4.06
CA GLY A 83 5.33 0.29 4.08
C GLY A 83 5.79 1.46 4.94
N VAL A 84 7.10 1.61 5.14
CA VAL A 84 7.70 2.59 6.06
C VAL A 84 7.82 3.98 5.42
N GLY A 85 8.41 4.08 4.24
CA GLY A 85 8.63 5.35 3.56
C GLY A 85 7.34 5.95 3.00
N LEU A 86 7.40 7.21 2.58
CA LEU A 86 6.31 7.93 1.92
C LEU A 86 6.80 8.67 0.66
N ASP A 87 7.91 8.21 0.09
CA ASP A 87 8.61 8.79 -1.05
C ASP A 87 7.78 8.79 -2.34
N ASN A 88 6.78 7.94 -2.43
CA ASN A 88 5.85 7.86 -3.54
C ASN A 88 4.51 8.60 -3.30
N VAL A 89 4.41 9.41 -2.23
CA VAL A 89 3.23 10.23 -1.92
C VAL A 89 3.62 11.69 -1.82
N ASP A 90 2.92 12.56 -2.54
CA ASP A 90 3.05 14.01 -2.42
C ASP A 90 2.33 14.50 -1.17
N ILE A 91 3.06 14.55 -0.05
CA ILE A 91 2.52 14.96 1.25
C ILE A 91 1.99 16.41 1.23
N PRO A 92 2.70 17.40 0.64
CA PRO A 92 2.15 18.76 0.49
C PRO A 92 0.81 18.80 -0.24
N ALA A 93 0.67 18.09 -1.37
CA ALA A 93 -0.57 18.02 -2.12
C ALA A 93 -1.69 17.34 -1.31
N ALA A 94 -1.41 16.23 -0.63
CA ALA A 94 -2.37 15.54 0.22
C ALA A 94 -2.84 16.43 1.37
N THR A 95 -1.93 17.17 2.00
CA THR A 95 -2.24 18.12 3.08
C THR A 95 -3.14 19.25 2.58
N ALA A 96 -2.83 19.84 1.42
CA ALA A 96 -3.65 20.89 0.81
C ALA A 96 -5.07 20.38 0.48
N ALA A 97 -5.19 19.12 0.05
CA ALA A 97 -6.45 18.45 -0.23
C ALA A 97 -7.17 17.92 1.04
N LYS A 98 -6.59 18.10 2.23
CA LYS A 98 -7.10 17.60 3.52
C LYS A 98 -7.24 16.06 3.55
N ILE A 99 -6.35 15.35 2.89
CA ILE A 99 -6.29 13.90 2.83
C ILE A 99 -5.32 13.42 3.91
N LEU A 100 -5.77 12.49 4.76
CA LEU A 100 -4.92 11.85 5.76
C LEU A 100 -3.97 10.86 5.08
N VAL A 101 -2.68 10.96 5.35
CA VAL A 101 -1.68 9.99 4.89
C VAL A 101 -1.19 9.18 6.08
N ILE A 102 -1.29 7.85 5.98
CA ILE A 102 -0.83 6.91 7.00
C ILE A 102 0.13 5.88 6.40
N ASN A 103 1.06 5.41 7.21
CA ASN A 103 2.03 4.38 6.83
C ASN A 103 2.14 3.30 7.92
N ALA A 104 2.96 2.27 7.66
CA ALA A 104 3.27 1.21 8.61
C ALA A 104 4.75 1.31 9.04
N PRO A 105 5.10 2.21 9.98
CA PRO A 105 6.48 2.63 10.22
C PRO A 105 7.37 1.54 10.81
N THR A 106 6.80 0.47 11.38
CA THR A 106 7.56 -0.61 12.05
C THR A 106 7.43 -1.97 11.36
N SER A 107 6.70 -2.07 10.26
CA SER A 107 6.27 -3.35 9.68
C SER A 107 7.39 -4.28 9.23
N ASN A 108 8.55 -3.75 8.82
CA ASN A 108 9.66 -4.55 8.27
C ASN A 108 11.04 -4.16 8.81
N ILE A 109 11.13 -3.38 9.88
CA ILE A 109 12.42 -2.87 10.39
C ILE A 109 13.37 -4.02 10.75
N VAL A 110 12.88 -4.98 11.51
CA VAL A 110 13.68 -6.14 11.97
C VAL A 110 14.09 -6.99 10.77
N SER A 111 13.14 -7.36 9.91
CA SER A 111 13.42 -8.18 8.72
C SER A 111 14.43 -7.53 7.78
N ALA A 112 14.34 -6.21 7.58
CA ALA A 112 15.29 -5.48 6.75
C ALA A 112 16.69 -5.45 7.37
N ALA A 113 16.79 -5.24 8.68
CA ALA A 113 18.05 -5.25 9.41
C ALA A 113 18.72 -6.63 9.39
N GLU A 114 17.97 -7.69 9.68
CA GLU A 114 18.46 -9.07 9.63
C GLU A 114 18.93 -9.45 8.21
N HIS A 115 18.17 -9.09 7.20
CA HIS A 115 18.57 -9.35 5.81
C HIS A 115 19.83 -8.60 5.41
N ALA A 116 19.98 -7.35 5.81
CA ALA A 116 21.21 -6.56 5.57
C ALA A 116 22.43 -7.21 6.25
N ILE A 117 22.31 -7.64 7.49
CA ILE A 117 23.38 -8.34 8.23
C ILE A 117 23.71 -9.67 7.55
N ALA A 118 22.69 -10.45 7.16
CA ALA A 118 22.89 -11.72 6.48
C ALA A 118 23.65 -11.54 5.15
N LEU A 119 23.29 -10.55 4.35
CA LEU A 119 23.99 -10.22 3.10
C LEU A 119 25.43 -9.78 3.35
N MET A 120 25.66 -8.95 4.36
CA MET A 120 27.00 -8.52 4.75
C MET A 120 27.89 -9.71 5.12
N MET A 121 27.39 -10.61 5.96
CA MET A 121 28.13 -11.82 6.37
C MET A 121 28.34 -12.79 5.21
N ALA A 122 27.34 -12.99 4.36
CA ALA A 122 27.47 -13.81 3.17
C ALA A 122 28.52 -13.30 2.19
N SER A 123 28.58 -11.98 2.00
CA SER A 123 29.59 -11.32 1.17
C SER A 123 31.00 -11.44 1.77
N ALA A 124 31.15 -11.16 3.07
CA ALA A 124 32.44 -11.21 3.77
C ALA A 124 33.06 -12.62 3.75
N ARG A 125 32.25 -13.66 3.71
CA ARG A 125 32.68 -15.07 3.70
C ARG A 125 32.60 -15.73 2.33
N ASN A 126 32.29 -14.99 1.26
CA ASN A 126 32.13 -15.53 -0.10
C ASN A 126 31.16 -16.75 -0.18
N ILE A 127 30.12 -16.77 0.65
CA ILE A 127 29.21 -17.92 0.77
C ILE A 127 28.59 -18.33 -0.58
N PRO A 128 28.11 -17.42 -1.45
CA PRO A 128 27.54 -17.81 -2.73
C PRO A 128 28.53 -18.54 -3.63
N ALA A 129 29.77 -18.06 -3.72
CA ALA A 129 30.82 -18.67 -4.54
C ALA A 129 31.26 -20.03 -3.98
N ALA A 130 31.41 -20.13 -2.66
CA ALA A 130 31.77 -21.37 -1.98
C ALA A 130 30.66 -22.44 -2.17
N ASN A 131 29.39 -22.07 -2.03
CA ASN A 131 28.27 -22.98 -2.26
C ASN A 131 28.21 -23.46 -3.72
N ALA A 132 28.42 -22.56 -4.70
CA ALA A 132 28.45 -22.92 -6.11
C ALA A 132 29.59 -23.88 -6.42
N SER A 133 30.82 -23.63 -5.89
CA SER A 133 31.99 -24.49 -6.04
C SER A 133 31.74 -25.91 -5.47
N LEU A 134 31.21 -25.98 -4.24
CA LEU A 134 30.90 -27.26 -3.60
C LEU A 134 29.86 -28.07 -4.40
N ARG A 135 28.81 -27.43 -4.88
CA ARG A 135 27.80 -28.08 -5.73
C ARG A 135 28.32 -28.56 -7.06
N ALA A 136 29.38 -27.92 -7.59
CA ALA A 136 30.07 -28.32 -8.80
C ALA A 136 31.17 -29.39 -8.55
N GLY A 137 31.30 -29.89 -7.33
CA GLY A 137 32.30 -30.92 -6.96
C GLY A 137 33.76 -30.40 -6.94
N LYS A 138 33.94 -29.09 -6.68
CA LYS A 138 35.26 -28.44 -6.62
C LYS A 138 35.61 -28.08 -5.19
#